data_731e8cc65bc2c1a5f62ef4a7441811b4
#
_entry.id   731e8cc65bc2c1a5f62ef4a7441811b4
#
_cell.length_a   1.000
_cell.length_b   1.000
_cell.length_c   1.000
_cell.angle_alpha   90.00
_cell.angle_beta   90.00
_cell.angle_gamma   90.00
#
_symmetry.space_group_name_H-M   'P 1'
#
loop_
_entity.id
_entity.type
_entity.pdbx_description
1 polymer ?
#
loop_
_entity_poly.entity_id
_entity_poly.type
_entity_poly.pdbx_seq_one_letter_code
_entity_poly.pdbx_strand_id
1 'polypeptide(L)'
;MPWSVDFDAATGVVQSVFVGELSPAELMAALAATIEASRNNESRRVLADCSALTTGHSLVDLYDAAVAAAADPNTLPLREAVLVPTSAEAADLVSFWETAATNRGLQVRAFTDRAEALAWLTGARP
;
A
#
# COMPACT_ATOMS: atom_id res chain seq x y z
N MET A 1 15.47 7.97 -2.82
CA MET A 1 14.27 7.95 -1.99
C MET A 1 13.93 6.52 -1.62
N PRO A 2 13.51 6.24 -0.36
CA PRO A 2 13.18 4.89 0.04
C PRO A 2 11.82 4.40 -0.48
N TRP A 3 11.15 5.21 -1.27
CA TRP A 3 9.88 4.83 -1.88
C TRP A 3 9.75 5.40 -3.29
N SER A 4 8.93 4.75 -4.09
CA SER A 4 8.54 5.24 -5.42
C SER A 4 7.10 4.84 -5.71
N VAL A 5 6.44 5.60 -6.60
CA VAL A 5 5.08 5.31 -7.04
C VAL A 5 5.02 5.45 -8.54
N ASP A 6 4.53 4.41 -9.21
CA ASP A 6 4.38 4.36 -10.66
C ASP A 6 3.02 3.78 -11.03
N PHE A 7 2.56 4.04 -12.23
CA PHE A 7 1.36 3.42 -12.77
C PHE A 7 1.72 2.48 -13.92
N ASP A 8 1.26 1.25 -13.82
CA ASP A 8 1.44 0.24 -14.86
C ASP A 8 0.20 0.20 -15.76
N ALA A 9 0.31 0.79 -16.94
CA ALA A 9 -0.81 0.85 -17.87
C ALA A 9 -1.24 -0.53 -18.38
N ALA A 10 -0.32 -1.50 -18.41
CA ALA A 10 -0.64 -2.84 -18.90
C ALA A 10 -1.60 -3.58 -17.96
N THR A 11 -1.49 -3.38 -16.66
CA THR A 11 -2.36 -4.02 -15.66
C THR A 11 -3.41 -3.07 -15.09
N GLY A 12 -3.24 -1.77 -15.26
CA GLY A 12 -4.09 -0.76 -14.64
C GLY A 12 -3.85 -0.61 -13.14
N VAL A 13 -2.67 -1.01 -12.66
CA VAL A 13 -2.34 -1.05 -11.23
C VAL A 13 -1.34 0.05 -10.90
N VAL A 14 -1.64 0.82 -9.83
CA VAL A 14 -0.69 1.75 -9.24
C VAL A 14 0.28 0.92 -8.38
N GLN A 15 1.57 1.09 -8.62
CA GLN A 15 2.59 0.35 -7.87
C GLN A 15 3.38 1.29 -6.97
N SER A 16 3.39 1.01 -5.68
CA SER A 16 4.26 1.67 -4.72
C SER A 16 5.31 0.67 -4.24
N VAL A 17 6.56 1.13 -4.16
CA VAL A 17 7.69 0.29 -3.75
C VAL A 17 8.38 0.96 -2.57
N PHE A 18 8.67 0.18 -1.54
CA PHE A 18 9.32 0.65 -0.32
C PHE A 18 10.59 -0.15 -0.08
N VAL A 19 11.71 0.54 0.16
CA VAL A 19 13.02 -0.10 0.35
C VAL A 19 13.70 0.48 1.58
N GLY A 20 14.10 -0.40 2.51
CA GLY A 20 14.83 -0.02 3.69
C GLY A 20 13.97 0.65 4.75
N GLU A 21 14.51 1.66 5.42
CA GLU A 21 13.82 2.41 6.45
C GLU A 21 12.93 3.49 5.86
N LEU A 22 11.70 3.58 6.35
CA LEU A 22 10.74 4.57 5.92
C LEU A 22 10.32 5.40 7.13
N SER A 23 10.69 6.69 7.15
CA SER A 23 10.31 7.58 8.24
C SER A 23 8.80 7.88 8.22
N PRO A 24 8.22 8.38 9.32
CA PRO A 24 6.81 8.77 9.33
C PRO A 24 6.46 9.80 8.25
N ALA A 25 7.34 10.78 8.01
CA ALA A 25 7.12 11.78 6.97
C ALA A 25 7.15 11.17 5.57
N GLU A 26 8.06 10.22 5.34
CA GLU A 26 8.15 9.51 4.08
C GLU A 26 6.93 8.61 3.86
N LEU A 27 6.43 7.98 4.92
CA LEU A 27 5.20 7.19 4.86
C LEU A 27 4.02 8.04 4.38
N MET A 28 3.86 9.22 4.96
CA MET A 28 2.77 10.13 4.58
C MET A 28 2.93 10.66 3.16
N ALA A 29 4.17 10.96 2.75
CA ALA A 29 4.45 11.39 1.38
C ALA A 29 4.14 10.29 0.36
N ALA A 30 4.51 9.06 0.66
CA ALA A 30 4.23 7.92 -0.21
C ALA A 30 2.72 7.65 -0.31
N LEU A 31 1.99 7.78 0.79
CA LEU A 31 0.54 7.64 0.81
C LEU A 31 -0.12 8.69 -0.08
N ALA A 32 0.28 9.95 0.07
CA ALA A 32 -0.27 11.04 -0.74
C ALA A 32 0.02 10.83 -2.23
N ALA A 33 1.23 10.41 -2.57
CA ALA A 33 1.61 10.13 -3.96
C ALA A 33 0.80 8.96 -4.54
N THR A 34 0.54 7.94 -3.75
CA THR A 34 -0.26 6.79 -4.17
C THR A 34 -1.71 7.20 -4.44
N ILE A 35 -2.31 7.97 -3.56
CA ILE A 35 -3.67 8.49 -3.73
C ILE A 35 -3.76 9.37 -4.99
N GLU A 36 -2.78 10.24 -5.18
CA GLU A 36 -2.73 11.11 -6.35
C GLU A 36 -2.62 10.30 -7.65
N ALA A 37 -1.73 9.30 -7.69
CA ALA A 37 -1.57 8.44 -8.86
C ALA A 37 -2.84 7.66 -9.16
N SER A 38 -3.52 7.16 -8.12
CA SER A 38 -4.80 6.48 -8.24
C SER A 38 -5.85 7.39 -8.89
N ARG A 39 -5.97 8.60 -8.39
CA ARG A 39 -6.93 9.57 -8.92
C ARG A 39 -6.61 9.99 -10.36
N ASN A 40 -5.34 10.30 -10.63
CA ASN A 40 -4.91 10.76 -11.95
C ASN A 40 -5.05 9.71 -13.04
N ASN A 41 -4.96 8.44 -12.67
CA ASN A 41 -5.07 7.32 -13.61
C ASN A 41 -6.41 6.59 -13.51
N GLU A 42 -7.32 7.10 -12.69
CA GLU A 42 -8.64 6.50 -12.46
C GLU A 42 -8.53 5.01 -12.11
N SER A 43 -7.51 4.65 -11.34
CA SER A 43 -7.27 3.28 -10.91
C SER A 43 -7.58 3.12 -9.43
N ARG A 44 -8.32 2.08 -9.10
CA ARG A 44 -8.65 1.72 -7.72
C ARG A 44 -7.82 0.55 -7.21
N ARG A 45 -6.81 0.15 -7.98
CA ARG A 45 -5.98 -1.01 -7.70
C ARG A 45 -4.57 -0.57 -7.38
N VAL A 46 -4.09 -0.95 -6.20
CA VAL A 46 -2.76 -0.58 -5.72
C VAL A 46 -2.00 -1.83 -5.32
N LEU A 47 -0.77 -1.96 -5.81
CA LEU A 47 0.17 -2.97 -5.33
C LEU A 47 1.25 -2.27 -4.54
N ALA A 48 1.29 -2.49 -3.23
CA ALA A 48 2.31 -1.95 -2.35
C ALA A 48 3.38 -3.02 -2.13
N ASP A 49 4.55 -2.84 -2.74
CA ASP A 49 5.65 -3.77 -2.59
C ASP A 49 6.48 -3.38 -1.37
N CYS A 50 6.22 -4.05 -0.25
CA CYS A 50 6.93 -3.86 1.01
C CYS A 50 7.96 -4.96 1.25
N SER A 51 8.29 -5.78 0.25
CA SER A 51 9.18 -6.92 0.42
C SER A 51 10.58 -6.52 0.92
N ALA A 52 11.05 -5.33 0.58
CA ALA A 52 12.34 -4.81 1.01
C ALA A 52 12.24 -3.75 2.11
N LEU A 53 11.06 -3.56 2.69
CA LEU A 53 10.86 -2.64 3.80
C LEU A 53 11.43 -3.23 5.09
N THR A 54 12.15 -2.43 5.87
CA THR A 54 12.70 -2.87 7.16
C THR A 54 11.91 -2.28 8.33
N THR A 55 11.99 -0.98 8.54
CA THR A 55 11.29 -0.31 9.65
C THR A 55 11.29 1.20 9.41
N GLY A 56 11.11 2.01 10.42
CA GLY A 56 11.25 3.47 10.37
C GLY A 56 10.00 4.21 10.80
N HIS A 57 8.91 3.50 11.05
CA HIS A 57 7.67 4.08 11.56
C HIS A 57 7.04 3.12 12.57
N SER A 58 6.06 3.62 13.30
CA SER A 58 5.40 2.89 14.39
C SER A 58 3.97 2.49 14.01
N LEU A 59 3.33 1.71 14.88
CA LEU A 59 1.92 1.38 14.74
C LEU A 59 1.05 2.63 14.76
N VAL A 60 1.42 3.63 15.58
CA VAL A 60 0.68 4.90 15.65
C VAL A 60 0.78 5.64 14.31
N ASP A 61 1.95 5.65 13.69
CA ASP A 61 2.14 6.26 12.37
C ASP A 61 1.25 5.62 11.32
N LEU A 62 1.13 4.29 11.35
CA LEU A 62 0.25 3.56 10.44
C LEU A 62 -1.22 3.85 10.70
N TYR A 63 -1.60 3.95 11.98
CA TYR A 63 -2.96 4.31 12.35
C TYR A 63 -3.31 5.70 11.81
N ASP A 64 -2.40 6.67 12.01
CA ASP A 64 -2.60 8.03 11.52
C ASP A 64 -2.70 8.07 9.99
N ALA A 65 -1.89 7.24 9.29
CA ALA A 65 -1.96 7.12 7.85
C ALA A 65 -3.31 6.56 7.39
N ALA A 66 -3.83 5.54 8.08
CA ALA A 66 -5.14 4.95 7.75
C ALA A 66 -6.27 5.97 7.95
N VAL A 67 -6.22 6.73 9.03
CA VAL A 67 -7.20 7.80 9.29
C VAL A 67 -7.13 8.86 8.19
N ALA A 68 -5.92 9.30 7.83
CA ALA A 68 -5.72 10.31 6.80
C ALA A 68 -6.24 9.83 5.44
N ALA A 69 -5.94 8.58 5.07
CA ALA A 69 -6.41 8.02 3.81
C ALA A 69 -7.93 7.96 3.74
N ALA A 70 -8.57 7.51 4.82
CA ALA A 70 -10.03 7.39 4.87
C ALA A 70 -10.72 8.76 4.84
N ALA A 71 -10.06 9.80 5.39
CA ALA A 71 -10.61 11.15 5.45
C ALA A 71 -10.38 11.96 4.18
N ASP A 72 -9.44 11.55 3.33
CA ASP A 72 -9.11 12.29 2.11
C ASP A 72 -10.23 12.11 1.07
N PRO A 73 -10.88 13.22 0.64
CA PRO A 73 -11.96 13.12 -0.34
C PRO A 73 -11.50 12.64 -1.72
N ASN A 74 -10.19 12.64 -1.99
CA ASN A 74 -9.63 12.14 -3.23
C ASN A 74 -9.33 10.64 -3.18
N THR A 75 -9.45 10.02 -2.01
CA THR A 75 -9.26 8.59 -1.87
C THR A 75 -10.46 7.87 -2.45
N LEU A 76 -10.22 7.14 -3.53
CA LEU A 76 -11.23 6.26 -4.10
C LEU A 76 -11.37 5.02 -3.21
N PRO A 77 -12.45 4.22 -3.37
CA PRO A 77 -12.54 2.95 -2.67
C PRO A 77 -11.47 2.00 -3.22
N LEU A 78 -10.25 2.13 -2.67
CA LEU A 78 -9.07 1.43 -3.14
C LEU A 78 -9.07 -0.04 -2.75
N ARG A 79 -8.48 -0.83 -3.62
CA ARG A 79 -8.17 -2.23 -3.38
C ARG A 79 -6.65 -2.36 -3.40
N GLU A 80 -6.06 -2.66 -2.26
CA GLU A 80 -4.61 -2.70 -2.11
C GLU A 80 -4.12 -4.10 -1.76
N ALA A 81 -3.19 -4.62 -2.56
CA ALA A 81 -2.43 -5.81 -2.23
C ALA A 81 -1.07 -5.39 -1.69
N VAL A 82 -0.66 -5.94 -0.57
CA VAL A 82 0.63 -5.64 0.06
C VAL A 82 1.52 -6.87 0.01
N LEU A 83 2.71 -6.72 -0.59
CA LEU A 83 3.71 -7.78 -0.55
C LEU A 83 4.45 -7.70 0.78
N VAL A 84 4.39 -8.80 1.53
CA VAL A 84 4.88 -8.86 2.91
C VAL A 84 6.40 -8.83 2.95
N PRO A 85 7.01 -8.03 3.85
CA PRO A 85 8.45 -8.02 4.02
C PRO A 85 8.97 -9.31 4.66
N THR A 86 10.28 -9.57 4.46
CA THR A 86 10.93 -10.72 5.07
C THR A 86 11.27 -10.49 6.54
N SER A 87 11.42 -9.23 6.95
CA SER A 87 11.64 -8.86 8.35
C SER A 87 10.38 -9.11 9.18
N ALA A 88 10.50 -9.84 10.30
CA ALA A 88 9.36 -10.10 11.18
C ALA A 88 8.75 -8.81 11.74
N GLU A 89 9.61 -7.84 12.10
CA GLU A 89 9.16 -6.56 12.62
C GLU A 89 8.35 -5.78 11.58
N ALA A 90 8.84 -5.72 10.34
CA ALA A 90 8.13 -5.04 9.26
C ALA A 90 6.87 -5.80 8.85
N ALA A 91 6.88 -7.13 8.94
CA ALA A 91 5.68 -7.94 8.67
C ALA A 91 4.57 -7.65 9.66
N ASP A 92 4.90 -7.41 10.93
CA ASP A 92 3.92 -7.04 11.95
C ASP A 92 3.29 -5.67 11.63
N LEU A 93 4.08 -4.73 11.13
CA LEU A 93 3.59 -3.42 10.69
C LEU A 93 2.61 -3.58 9.53
N VAL A 94 2.91 -4.45 8.57
CA VAL A 94 2.01 -4.71 7.43
C VAL A 94 0.70 -5.33 7.90
N SER A 95 0.76 -6.29 8.82
CA SER A 95 -0.44 -6.90 9.41
C SER A 95 -1.32 -5.86 10.09
N PHE A 96 -0.72 -4.94 10.83
CA PHE A 96 -1.46 -3.86 11.49
C PHE A 96 -2.09 -2.94 10.46
N TRP A 97 -1.36 -2.58 9.40
CA TRP A 97 -1.88 -1.75 8.32
C TRP A 97 -3.10 -2.38 7.67
N GLU A 98 -3.03 -3.67 7.36
CA GLU A 98 -4.14 -4.41 6.78
C GLU A 98 -5.40 -4.29 7.65
N THR A 99 -5.26 -4.49 8.94
CA THR A 99 -6.37 -4.40 9.88
C THR A 99 -6.92 -2.97 9.99
N ALA A 100 -6.03 -1.99 10.20
CA ALA A 100 -6.44 -0.61 10.42
C ALA A 100 -7.12 -0.01 9.19
N ALA A 101 -6.59 -0.28 8.00
CA ALA A 101 -7.14 0.24 6.76
C ALA A 101 -8.47 -0.45 6.41
N THR A 102 -8.56 -1.76 6.61
CA THR A 102 -9.79 -2.52 6.37
C THR A 102 -10.92 -2.04 7.27
N ASN A 103 -10.62 -1.75 8.52
CA ASN A 103 -11.61 -1.23 9.46
C ASN A 103 -12.13 0.15 9.08
N ARG A 104 -11.43 0.85 8.18
CA ARG A 104 -11.84 2.18 7.71
C ARG A 104 -12.40 2.18 6.30
N GLY A 105 -12.72 1.00 5.77
CA GLY A 105 -13.42 0.88 4.50
C GLY A 105 -12.53 0.66 3.28
N LEU A 106 -11.21 0.58 3.44
CA LEU A 106 -10.31 0.20 2.36
C LEU A 106 -10.24 -1.32 2.28
N GLN A 107 -10.05 -1.86 1.08
CA GLN A 107 -9.83 -3.29 0.91
C GLN A 107 -8.33 -3.55 0.84
N VAL A 108 -7.76 -4.08 1.91
CA VAL A 108 -6.32 -4.35 1.99
C VAL A 108 -6.09 -5.82 2.30
N ARG A 109 -5.20 -6.45 1.54
CA ARG A 109 -4.86 -7.86 1.75
C ARG A 109 -3.36 -8.07 1.56
N ALA A 110 -2.77 -8.87 2.45
CA ALA A 110 -1.35 -9.21 2.40
C ALA A 110 -1.11 -10.47 1.57
N PHE A 111 0.00 -10.46 0.82
CA PHE A 111 0.42 -11.58 -0.02
C PHE A 111 1.92 -11.80 0.11
N THR A 112 2.35 -13.04 -0.10
CA THR A 112 3.78 -13.38 -0.19
C THR A 112 4.23 -13.57 -1.64
N ASP A 113 3.29 -13.69 -2.57
CA ASP A 113 3.55 -13.95 -3.99
C ASP A 113 2.97 -12.81 -4.84
N ARG A 114 3.82 -12.18 -5.64
CA ARG A 114 3.41 -11.08 -6.51
C ARG A 114 2.35 -11.50 -7.53
N ALA A 115 2.46 -12.71 -8.09
CA ALA A 115 1.49 -13.18 -9.07
C ALA A 115 0.10 -13.35 -8.46
N GLU A 116 0.03 -13.87 -7.24
CA GLU A 116 -1.24 -13.99 -6.52
C GLU A 116 -1.82 -12.62 -6.17
N ALA A 117 -0.97 -11.67 -5.78
CA ALA A 117 -1.39 -10.32 -5.47
C ALA A 117 -2.00 -9.64 -6.70
N LEU A 118 -1.35 -9.74 -7.84
CA LEU A 118 -1.85 -9.16 -9.08
C LEU A 118 -3.14 -9.84 -9.54
N ALA A 119 -3.25 -11.16 -9.40
CA ALA A 119 -4.48 -11.87 -9.74
C ALA A 119 -5.66 -11.40 -8.90
N TRP A 120 -5.43 -11.21 -7.60
CA TRP A 120 -6.47 -10.70 -6.71
C TRP A 120 -6.89 -9.27 -7.08
N LEU A 121 -5.92 -8.41 -7.43
CA LEU A 121 -6.19 -7.02 -7.81
C LEU A 121 -6.96 -6.92 -9.13
N THR A 122 -6.55 -7.70 -10.12
CA THR A 122 -7.12 -7.58 -11.46
C THR A 122 -8.33 -8.48 -11.69
N GLY A 123 -8.62 -9.37 -10.74
CA GLY A 123 -9.69 -10.34 -10.91
C GLY A 123 -9.32 -11.49 -11.85
N ALA A 124 -8.06 -11.56 -12.30
CA ALA A 124 -7.59 -12.64 -13.16
C ALA A 124 -7.54 -13.96 -12.38
N ARG A 125 -7.95 -15.03 -13.02
CA ARG A 125 -7.89 -16.34 -12.40
C ARG A 125 -6.76 -17.15 -13.01
N PRO A 126 -6.02 -17.92 -12.18
CA PRO A 126 -4.98 -18.78 -12.70
C PRO A 126 -5.55 -19.92 -13.54
#